data_f021b5436ddda055441cf2f409eb23d7
#
_entry.id   f021b5436ddda055441cf2f409eb23d7
#
_cell.length_a   1.000
_cell.length_b   1.000
_cell.length_c   1.000
_cell.angle_alpha   90.00
_cell.angle_beta   90.00
_cell.angle_gamma   90.00
#
_symmetry.space_group_name_H-M   'P 1'
#
loop_
_entity.id
_entity.type
_entity.pdbx_description
1 polymer ?
#
loop_
_entity_poly.entity_id
_entity_poly.type
_entity_poly.pdbx_seq_one_letter_code
_entity_poly.pdbx_strand_id
1 'polypeptide(L)'
;MLIPWMKGFLKWNLAPMTWTLIFLNFLVFVYTQEGKQQSSNQDFSNMEMLVLTGRLYDQFLQNSPAGQSDFSQHSTNQWMILGGQALKNPEFVEKAPSFTFQGDELAIQSWQKKIIAYRSELLARNSFRYGLSSGHSSPLTWITYQFMHASWIHLLGNMMMLWMFGAAAESIAGGGMVALIYLLSGIAGAWAFLALGHESLAPMIGASGALSGVMAFYAAFEKKRRVAFFYFISPLPGYFGWIYLPTLMIFPLCFLADFAGYLSTPTEIGTGIAFAAHMGGAIFGSSFGFALRAFRKNLILQWLR
;
A
#
# COMPACT_ATOMS: atom_id res chain seq x y z
N MET A 1 2.70 -12.27 -19.08
CA MET A 1 3.54 -12.13 -17.86
C MET A 1 4.86 -11.49 -18.28
N LEU A 2 5.29 -10.42 -17.61
CA LEU A 2 6.57 -9.75 -17.84
C LEU A 2 7.43 -9.89 -16.59
N ILE A 3 8.56 -10.56 -16.71
CA ILE A 3 9.51 -10.78 -15.62
C ILE A 3 10.79 -10.01 -15.95
N PRO A 4 11.17 -8.99 -15.16
CA PRO A 4 12.42 -8.27 -15.39
C PRO A 4 13.62 -9.14 -15.03
N TRP A 5 14.70 -9.01 -15.79
CA TRP A 5 15.94 -9.74 -15.61
C TRP A 5 17.15 -8.83 -15.75
N MET A 6 18.06 -8.89 -14.79
CA MET A 6 19.29 -8.09 -14.81
C MET A 6 20.53 -8.98 -14.69
N LYS A 7 21.57 -8.72 -15.48
CA LYS A 7 22.84 -9.46 -15.39
C LYS A 7 23.55 -9.18 -14.06
N GLY A 8 24.08 -10.20 -13.42
CA GLY A 8 24.79 -10.09 -12.15
C GLY A 8 23.93 -10.30 -10.90
N PHE A 9 22.68 -10.51 -11.06
CA PHE A 9 21.59 -10.62 -10.13
C PHE A 9 21.73 -11.69 -9.02
N LEU A 10 22.43 -12.79 -9.30
CA LEU A 10 22.54 -13.95 -8.42
C LEU A 10 23.68 -13.85 -7.38
N LYS A 11 24.48 -12.78 -7.43
CA LYS A 11 25.61 -12.64 -6.51
C LYS A 11 25.16 -11.87 -5.27
N TRP A 12 24.66 -12.58 -4.26
CA TRP A 12 24.21 -12.02 -2.98
C TRP A 12 25.29 -11.15 -2.28
N ASN A 13 26.57 -11.48 -2.44
CA ASN A 13 27.69 -10.74 -1.86
C ASN A 13 27.90 -9.36 -2.49
N LEU A 14 27.28 -9.05 -3.62
CA LEU A 14 27.36 -7.74 -4.28
C LEU A 14 26.26 -6.76 -3.84
N ALA A 15 25.27 -7.21 -3.06
CA ALA A 15 24.16 -6.37 -2.61
C ALA A 15 23.77 -6.70 -1.16
N PRO A 16 24.69 -6.55 -0.19
CA PRO A 16 24.44 -6.94 1.20
C PRO A 16 23.30 -6.14 1.86
N MET A 17 23.15 -4.87 1.55
CA MET A 17 22.06 -4.04 2.12
C MET A 17 20.70 -4.48 1.59
N THR A 18 20.59 -4.77 0.30
CA THR A 18 19.36 -5.30 -0.31
C THR A 18 18.93 -6.59 0.38
N TRP A 19 19.87 -7.50 0.61
CA TRP A 19 19.58 -8.74 1.35
C TRP A 19 19.23 -8.50 2.81
N THR A 20 19.84 -7.51 3.46
CA THR A 20 19.49 -7.10 4.82
C THR A 20 18.04 -6.60 4.87
N LEU A 21 17.64 -5.75 3.91
CA LEU A 21 16.24 -5.27 3.81
C LEU A 21 15.26 -6.42 3.54
N ILE A 22 15.60 -7.36 2.65
CA ILE A 22 14.78 -8.56 2.39
C ILE A 22 14.61 -9.37 3.66
N PHE A 23 15.70 -9.65 4.37
CA PHE A 23 15.69 -10.43 5.60
C PHE A 23 14.87 -9.73 6.71
N LEU A 24 15.02 -8.41 6.84
CA LEU A 24 14.24 -7.63 7.81
C LEU A 24 12.74 -7.68 7.51
N ASN A 25 12.34 -7.51 6.24
CA ASN A 25 10.94 -7.65 5.83
C ASN A 25 10.39 -9.05 6.14
N PHE A 26 11.19 -10.09 5.87
CA PHE A 26 10.81 -11.47 6.19
C PHE A 26 10.63 -11.68 7.70
N LEU A 27 11.57 -11.21 8.52
CA LEU A 27 11.48 -11.32 9.98
C LEU A 27 10.26 -10.61 10.54
N VAL A 28 10.02 -9.37 10.09
CA VAL A 28 8.84 -8.59 10.50
C VAL A 28 7.56 -9.32 10.09
N PHE A 29 7.50 -9.86 8.87
CA PHE A 29 6.34 -10.61 8.40
C PHE A 29 6.05 -11.83 9.29
N VAL A 30 7.09 -12.65 9.57
CA VAL A 30 6.91 -13.84 10.44
C VAL A 30 6.46 -13.44 11.85
N TYR A 31 7.04 -12.37 12.39
CA TYR A 31 6.69 -11.89 13.73
C TYR A 31 5.28 -11.29 13.80
N THR A 32 4.85 -10.60 12.75
CA THR A 32 3.58 -9.85 12.74
C THR A 32 2.44 -10.61 12.08
N GLN A 33 2.71 -11.81 11.54
CA GLN A 33 1.66 -12.62 10.94
C GLN A 33 0.60 -12.96 11.98
N GLU A 34 -0.58 -12.42 11.74
CA GLU A 34 -1.73 -12.71 12.59
C GLU A 34 -2.20 -14.14 12.28
N GLY A 35 -2.29 -14.97 13.31
CA GLY A 35 -3.00 -16.23 13.19
C GLY A 35 -4.42 -15.95 12.73
N LYS A 36 -5.07 -16.91 12.06
CA LYS A 36 -6.50 -16.83 11.76
C LYS A 36 -7.25 -16.84 13.10
N GLN A 37 -7.27 -15.71 13.81
CA GLN A 37 -8.19 -15.54 14.92
C GLN A 37 -9.59 -15.57 14.34
N GLN A 38 -10.39 -16.49 14.87
CA GLN A 38 -11.84 -16.50 14.68
C GLN A 38 -12.34 -15.19 15.27
N SER A 39 -12.50 -14.18 14.43
CA SER A 39 -12.71 -12.81 14.88
C SER A 39 -14.20 -12.52 15.01
N SER A 40 -14.53 -11.51 15.80
CA SER A 40 -15.84 -10.84 15.83
C SER A 40 -16.34 -10.39 14.45
N ASN A 41 -15.52 -10.49 13.39
CA ASN A 41 -15.96 -10.43 12.00
C ASN A 41 -17.07 -11.45 11.68
N GLN A 42 -17.18 -12.58 12.42
CA GLN A 42 -18.30 -13.49 12.26
C GLN A 42 -19.64 -12.85 12.64
N ASP A 43 -19.64 -11.94 13.62
CA ASP A 43 -20.86 -11.24 14.02
C ASP A 43 -21.36 -10.30 12.92
N PHE A 44 -20.47 -9.63 12.19
CA PHE A 44 -20.80 -8.74 11.08
C PHE A 44 -20.82 -9.43 9.71
N SER A 45 -20.57 -10.72 9.61
CA SER A 45 -20.78 -11.52 8.40
C SER A 45 -22.25 -11.96 8.23
N ASN A 46 -23.08 -11.82 9.27
CA ASN A 46 -24.51 -12.09 9.20
C ASN A 46 -25.23 -10.97 8.42
N MET A 47 -26.08 -11.36 7.46
CA MET A 47 -26.88 -10.46 6.64
C MET A 47 -27.67 -9.44 7.46
N GLU A 48 -28.36 -9.89 8.51
CA GLU A 48 -29.18 -9.02 9.36
C GLU A 48 -28.34 -7.94 10.05
N MET A 49 -27.16 -8.33 10.54
CA MET A 49 -26.23 -7.41 11.20
C MET A 49 -25.65 -6.38 10.22
N LEU A 50 -25.32 -6.78 8.99
CA LEU A 50 -24.86 -5.84 7.96
C LEU A 50 -25.96 -4.88 7.55
N VAL A 51 -27.20 -5.35 7.38
CA VAL A 51 -28.36 -4.50 7.07
C VAL A 51 -28.61 -3.50 8.20
N LEU A 52 -28.61 -3.95 9.45
CA LEU A 52 -28.73 -3.05 10.61
C LEU A 52 -27.61 -2.02 10.63
N THR A 53 -26.36 -2.44 10.43
CA THR A 53 -25.19 -1.54 10.37
C THR A 53 -25.35 -0.49 9.28
N GLY A 54 -25.84 -0.87 8.10
CA GLY A 54 -26.10 0.05 6.99
C GLY A 54 -27.16 1.11 7.35
N ARG A 55 -28.26 0.70 7.99
CA ARG A 55 -29.30 1.62 8.44
C ARG A 55 -28.82 2.58 9.53
N LEU A 56 -28.00 2.10 10.47
CA LEU A 56 -27.42 2.94 11.51
C LEU A 56 -26.37 3.90 10.94
N TYR A 57 -25.64 3.47 9.93
CA TYR A 57 -24.69 4.32 9.22
C TYR A 57 -25.38 5.43 8.44
N ASP A 58 -26.51 5.15 7.82
CA ASP A 58 -27.35 6.17 7.18
C ASP A 58 -27.81 7.24 8.17
N GLN A 59 -28.32 6.84 9.34
CA GLN A 59 -28.69 7.79 10.39
C GLN A 59 -27.49 8.63 10.85
N PHE A 60 -26.32 8.02 10.95
CA PHE A 60 -25.09 8.72 11.30
C PHE A 60 -24.72 9.77 10.24
N LEU A 61 -24.80 9.42 8.95
CA LEU A 61 -24.51 10.34 7.84
C LEU A 61 -25.51 11.51 7.77
N GLN A 62 -26.81 11.25 7.99
CA GLN A 62 -27.85 12.30 7.99
C GLN A 62 -27.62 13.34 9.09
N ASN A 63 -27.00 12.97 10.20
CA ASN A 63 -26.62 13.88 11.28
C ASN A 63 -25.23 14.51 11.11
N SER A 64 -24.52 14.19 10.01
CA SER A 64 -23.24 14.79 9.66
C SER A 64 -23.43 15.99 8.74
N PRO A 65 -22.57 17.04 8.80
CA PRO A 65 -22.65 18.19 7.89
C PRO A 65 -22.56 17.85 6.40
N ALA A 66 -22.09 16.64 6.06
CA ALA A 66 -21.96 16.14 4.68
C ALA A 66 -23.19 15.39 4.15
N GLY A 67 -24.25 15.19 4.95
CA GLY A 67 -25.30 14.24 4.65
C GLY A 67 -26.61 14.84 4.16
N GLN A 68 -26.87 14.71 2.88
CA GLN A 68 -28.21 14.69 2.28
C GLN A 68 -28.30 13.55 1.26
N SER A 69 -28.34 12.32 1.73
CA SER A 69 -28.63 11.16 0.87
C SER A 69 -29.94 10.54 1.35
N ASP A 70 -30.94 10.51 0.46
CA ASP A 70 -32.22 9.83 0.70
C ASP A 70 -32.07 8.33 0.38
N PHE A 71 -31.80 7.55 1.40
CA PHE A 71 -31.67 6.08 1.30
C PHE A 71 -32.99 5.33 1.58
N SER A 72 -34.13 6.05 1.66
CA SER A 72 -35.45 5.49 2.06
C SER A 72 -35.94 4.31 1.18
N GLN A 73 -35.37 4.12 -0.02
CA GLN A 73 -35.76 3.08 -0.97
C GLN A 73 -34.68 1.98 -1.18
N HIS A 74 -33.71 1.85 -0.28
CA HIS A 74 -32.65 0.86 -0.45
C HIS A 74 -33.17 -0.58 -0.33
N SER A 75 -32.74 -1.44 -1.28
CA SER A 75 -32.91 -2.88 -1.19
C SER A 75 -32.04 -3.47 -0.09
N THR A 76 -32.37 -4.68 0.36
CA THR A 76 -31.57 -5.40 1.36
C THR A 76 -30.09 -5.50 0.97
N ASN A 77 -29.80 -5.74 -0.30
CA ASN A 77 -28.42 -5.83 -0.80
C ASN A 77 -27.68 -4.48 -0.71
N GLN A 78 -28.36 -3.37 -0.98
CA GLN A 78 -27.77 -2.04 -0.85
C GLN A 78 -27.47 -1.71 0.62
N TRP A 79 -28.36 -2.06 1.55
CA TRP A 79 -28.11 -1.93 2.98
C TRP A 79 -26.90 -2.76 3.45
N MET A 80 -26.73 -3.98 2.93
CA MET A 80 -25.57 -4.80 3.24
C MET A 80 -24.27 -4.17 2.75
N ILE A 81 -24.27 -3.64 1.53
CA ILE A 81 -23.11 -2.94 0.96
C ILE A 81 -22.77 -1.73 1.82
N LEU A 82 -23.76 -0.93 2.16
CA LEU A 82 -23.58 0.25 3.01
C LEU A 82 -23.06 -0.12 4.40
N GLY A 83 -23.56 -1.22 4.99
CA GLY A 83 -23.04 -1.76 6.25
C GLY A 83 -21.58 -2.19 6.17
N GLY A 84 -21.18 -2.82 5.05
CA GLY A 84 -19.79 -3.16 4.81
C GLY A 84 -18.88 -1.93 4.64
N GLN A 85 -19.40 -0.84 4.07
CA GLN A 85 -18.70 0.45 3.97
C GLN A 85 -18.58 1.12 5.34
N ALA A 86 -19.65 1.11 6.12
CA ALA A 86 -19.69 1.63 7.48
C ALA A 86 -18.58 1.07 8.38
N LEU A 87 -18.37 -0.25 8.31
CA LEU A 87 -17.31 -0.92 9.08
C LEU A 87 -15.89 -0.54 8.65
N LYS A 88 -15.73 0.09 7.49
CA LYS A 88 -14.45 0.61 6.99
C LYS A 88 -14.29 2.11 7.25
N ASN A 89 -15.34 2.81 7.65
CA ASN A 89 -15.30 4.24 7.93
C ASN A 89 -14.74 4.49 9.33
N PRO A 90 -13.60 5.21 9.48
CA PRO A 90 -12.96 5.45 10.77
C PRO A 90 -13.84 6.27 11.73
N GLU A 91 -14.47 7.30 11.21
CA GLU A 91 -15.29 8.20 12.02
C GLU A 91 -16.52 7.48 12.58
N PHE A 92 -17.18 6.67 11.74
CA PHE A 92 -18.32 5.88 12.17
C PHE A 92 -17.94 4.86 13.24
N VAL A 93 -16.92 4.03 13.00
CA VAL A 93 -16.50 2.99 13.96
C VAL A 93 -16.03 3.60 15.28
N GLU A 94 -15.47 4.82 15.26
CA GLU A 94 -15.06 5.51 16.47
C GLU A 94 -16.25 6.12 17.23
N LYS A 95 -17.16 6.81 16.56
CA LYS A 95 -18.24 7.58 17.18
C LYS A 95 -19.53 6.78 17.41
N ALA A 96 -19.79 5.76 16.61
CA ALA A 96 -21.03 4.96 16.69
C ALA A 96 -21.33 4.33 18.06
N PRO A 97 -20.33 3.89 18.87
CA PRO A 97 -20.61 3.39 20.21
C PRO A 97 -21.32 4.39 21.13
N SER A 98 -21.06 5.67 20.97
CA SER A 98 -21.63 6.76 21.79
C SER A 98 -22.75 7.54 21.09
N PHE A 99 -23.05 7.20 19.84
CA PHE A 99 -24.06 7.88 19.04
C PHE A 99 -25.47 7.40 19.44
N THR A 100 -26.43 8.33 19.47
CA THR A 100 -27.83 8.01 19.77
C THR A 100 -28.55 7.70 18.46
N PHE A 101 -28.89 6.44 18.25
CA PHE A 101 -29.64 5.97 17.11
C PHE A 101 -31.13 5.86 17.42
N GLN A 102 -31.98 5.99 16.38
CA GLN A 102 -33.41 5.75 16.48
C GLN A 102 -33.77 4.35 15.99
N GLY A 103 -34.67 3.66 16.68
CA GLY A 103 -35.15 2.33 16.30
C GLY A 103 -35.36 1.39 17.47
N ASP A 104 -35.28 0.09 17.22
CA ASP A 104 -35.36 -0.94 18.26
C ASP A 104 -34.17 -0.83 19.22
N GLU A 105 -34.46 -0.41 20.44
CA GLU A 105 -33.47 -0.16 21.49
C GLU A 105 -32.64 -1.41 21.82
N LEU A 106 -33.26 -2.57 21.88
CA LEU A 106 -32.61 -3.84 22.21
C LEU A 106 -31.65 -4.26 21.07
N ALA A 107 -32.08 -4.13 19.82
CA ALA A 107 -31.25 -4.40 18.67
C ALA A 107 -30.05 -3.44 18.60
N ILE A 108 -30.26 -2.14 18.84
CA ILE A 108 -29.22 -1.11 18.85
C ILE A 108 -28.21 -1.37 19.97
N GLN A 109 -28.63 -1.65 21.19
CA GLN A 109 -27.73 -1.95 22.31
C GLN A 109 -26.90 -3.22 22.04
N SER A 110 -27.52 -4.26 21.47
CA SER A 110 -26.82 -5.47 21.07
C SER A 110 -25.76 -5.17 19.99
N TRP A 111 -26.11 -4.36 19.01
CA TRP A 111 -25.22 -3.92 17.95
C TRP A 111 -24.06 -3.06 18.50
N GLN A 112 -24.35 -2.10 19.39
CA GLN A 112 -23.33 -1.28 20.03
C GLN A 112 -22.27 -2.09 20.80
N LYS A 113 -22.68 -3.14 21.51
CA LYS A 113 -21.74 -4.06 22.16
C LYS A 113 -20.83 -4.74 21.15
N LYS A 114 -21.37 -5.15 20.01
CA LYS A 114 -20.61 -5.82 18.94
C LYS A 114 -19.65 -4.88 18.22
N ILE A 115 -20.04 -3.63 17.94
CA ILE A 115 -19.15 -2.66 17.30
C ILE A 115 -17.99 -2.27 18.22
N ILE A 116 -18.21 -2.19 19.54
CA ILE A 116 -17.16 -1.97 20.53
C ILE A 116 -16.16 -3.15 20.50
N ALA A 117 -16.65 -4.38 20.50
CA ALA A 117 -15.82 -5.57 20.42
C ALA A 117 -15.03 -5.61 19.11
N TYR A 118 -15.68 -5.35 17.98
CA TYR A 118 -15.07 -5.24 16.66
C TYR A 118 -13.94 -4.21 16.63
N ARG A 119 -14.19 -3.00 17.16
CA ARG A 119 -13.18 -1.94 17.27
C ARG A 119 -11.99 -2.36 18.11
N SER A 120 -12.23 -2.98 19.27
CA SER A 120 -11.15 -3.44 20.15
C SER A 120 -10.27 -4.50 19.51
N GLU A 121 -10.85 -5.43 18.76
CA GLU A 121 -10.10 -6.41 17.96
C GLU A 121 -9.30 -5.76 16.83
N LEU A 122 -9.90 -4.81 16.09
CA LEU A 122 -9.17 -4.09 15.05
C LEU A 122 -7.93 -3.40 15.59
N LEU A 123 -8.07 -2.69 16.72
CA LEU A 123 -6.96 -1.99 17.37
C LEU A 123 -5.88 -2.93 17.93
N ALA A 124 -6.25 -4.17 18.27
CA ALA A 124 -5.33 -5.18 18.76
C ALA A 124 -4.50 -5.84 17.63
N ARG A 125 -4.94 -5.76 16.36
CA ARG A 125 -4.22 -6.37 15.24
C ARG A 125 -2.88 -5.69 14.98
N ASN A 126 -1.85 -6.50 14.68
CA ASN A 126 -0.54 -5.99 14.31
C ASN A 126 -0.58 -5.10 13.06
N SER A 127 -1.42 -5.46 12.07
CA SER A 127 -1.63 -4.65 10.87
C SER A 127 -2.15 -3.25 11.20
N PHE A 128 -2.99 -3.10 12.22
CA PHE A 128 -3.50 -1.81 12.67
C PHE A 128 -2.47 -1.05 13.52
N ARG A 129 -1.77 -1.77 14.40
CA ARG A 129 -0.77 -1.19 15.31
C ARG A 129 0.46 -0.64 14.58
N TYR A 130 0.92 -1.32 13.52
CA TYR A 130 2.16 -1.00 12.81
C TYR A 130 1.94 -0.54 11.36
N GLY A 131 0.75 -0.71 10.80
CA GLY A 131 0.34 -0.15 9.52
C GLY A 131 -0.05 1.32 9.63
N LEU A 132 -0.21 1.98 8.49
CA LEU A 132 -0.56 3.39 8.39
C LEU A 132 -1.98 3.56 7.89
N SER A 133 -2.81 4.28 8.62
CA SER A 133 -4.15 4.68 8.16
C SER A 133 -4.44 6.13 8.53
N SER A 134 -5.45 6.74 7.89
CA SER A 134 -5.90 8.08 8.23
C SER A 134 -6.39 8.19 9.68
N GLY A 135 -7.04 7.15 10.18
CA GLY A 135 -7.51 7.08 11.58
C GLY A 135 -6.44 6.70 12.61
N HIS A 136 -5.27 6.23 12.16
CA HIS A 136 -4.15 5.86 13.04
C HIS A 136 -2.82 6.16 12.37
N SER A 137 -2.35 7.39 12.54
CA SER A 137 -1.07 7.87 12.02
C SER A 137 -0.18 8.34 13.16
N SER A 138 0.99 7.72 13.30
CA SER A 138 2.02 8.10 14.26
C SER A 138 3.40 8.08 13.59
N PRO A 139 4.40 8.78 14.11
CA PRO A 139 5.77 8.73 13.56
C PRO A 139 6.29 7.29 13.39
N LEU A 140 5.90 6.38 14.28
CA LEU A 140 6.26 4.97 14.20
C LEU A 140 5.64 4.29 12.97
N THR A 141 4.34 4.51 12.72
CA THR A 141 3.63 3.87 11.61
C THR A 141 4.10 4.34 10.24
N TRP A 142 4.68 5.54 10.12
CA TRP A 142 5.28 6.05 8.87
C TRP A 142 6.52 5.23 8.44
N ILE A 143 7.12 4.51 9.36
CA ILE A 143 8.27 3.66 9.09
C ILE A 143 7.89 2.19 9.08
N THR A 144 7.12 1.72 10.07
CA THR A 144 6.86 0.30 10.27
C THR A 144 5.99 -0.30 9.18
N TYR A 145 5.05 0.46 8.61
CA TYR A 145 4.16 -0.03 7.55
C TYR A 145 4.92 -0.60 6.35
N GLN A 146 6.12 -0.05 6.06
CA GLN A 146 6.96 -0.44 4.94
C GLN A 146 7.50 -1.88 5.05
N PHE A 147 7.50 -2.44 6.26
CA PHE A 147 7.99 -3.79 6.55
C PHE A 147 6.88 -4.80 6.79
N MET A 148 5.63 -4.33 6.87
CA MET A 148 4.46 -5.17 7.09
C MET A 148 3.95 -5.77 5.77
N HIS A 149 3.42 -6.99 5.79
CA HIS A 149 2.84 -7.63 4.60
C HIS A 149 1.57 -8.42 4.94
N ALA A 150 0.55 -8.34 4.07
CA ALA A 150 -0.74 -8.98 4.30
C ALA A 150 -0.74 -10.50 4.03
N SER A 151 0.15 -10.98 3.16
CA SER A 151 0.20 -12.37 2.73
C SER A 151 1.58 -12.76 2.21
N TRP A 152 1.82 -14.07 2.10
CA TRP A 152 3.03 -14.61 1.48
C TRP A 152 3.22 -14.13 0.04
N ILE A 153 2.16 -14.08 -0.77
CA ILE A 153 2.22 -13.60 -2.16
C ILE A 153 2.62 -12.13 -2.20
N HIS A 154 2.07 -11.30 -1.30
CA HIS A 154 2.42 -9.88 -1.18
C HIS A 154 3.89 -9.70 -0.77
N LEU A 155 4.36 -10.45 0.23
CA LEU A 155 5.76 -10.44 0.65
C LEU A 155 6.68 -10.86 -0.51
N LEU A 156 6.44 -12.04 -1.09
CA LEU A 156 7.30 -12.57 -2.14
C LEU A 156 7.37 -11.66 -3.36
N GLY A 157 6.25 -11.07 -3.78
CA GLY A 157 6.22 -10.08 -4.86
C GLY A 157 7.10 -8.86 -4.58
N ASN A 158 6.97 -8.28 -3.38
CA ASN A 158 7.79 -7.16 -2.96
C ASN A 158 9.28 -7.54 -2.84
N MET A 159 9.59 -8.69 -2.24
CA MET A 159 10.98 -9.14 -2.08
C MET A 159 11.65 -9.46 -3.41
N MET A 160 10.91 -10.02 -4.37
CA MET A 160 11.40 -10.22 -5.72
C MET A 160 11.77 -8.88 -6.39
N MET A 161 10.91 -7.87 -6.29
CA MET A 161 11.17 -6.54 -6.85
C MET A 161 12.34 -5.85 -6.11
N LEU A 162 12.40 -5.95 -4.78
CA LEU A 162 13.52 -5.43 -3.99
C LEU A 162 14.84 -6.10 -4.37
N TRP A 163 14.85 -7.41 -4.49
CA TRP A 163 16.03 -8.15 -4.92
C TRP A 163 16.52 -7.64 -6.28
N MET A 164 15.62 -7.42 -7.24
CA MET A 164 15.97 -7.00 -8.59
C MET A 164 16.48 -5.56 -8.66
N PHE A 165 15.66 -4.63 -8.23
CA PHE A 165 15.95 -3.21 -8.35
C PHE A 165 16.82 -2.67 -7.22
N GLY A 166 16.69 -3.24 -6.02
CA GLY A 166 17.54 -2.93 -4.89
C GLY A 166 19.00 -3.30 -5.16
N ALA A 167 19.27 -4.53 -5.60
CA ALA A 167 20.62 -4.95 -5.94
C ALA A 167 21.22 -4.13 -7.09
N ALA A 168 20.40 -3.77 -8.09
CA ALA A 168 20.84 -2.89 -9.17
C ALA A 168 21.19 -1.48 -8.67
N ALA A 169 20.33 -0.90 -7.84
CA ALA A 169 20.56 0.41 -7.23
C ALA A 169 21.80 0.37 -6.30
N GLU A 170 21.97 -0.69 -5.52
CA GLU A 170 23.09 -0.87 -4.62
C GLU A 170 24.42 -0.95 -5.37
N SER A 171 24.46 -1.61 -6.54
CA SER A 171 25.65 -1.71 -7.37
C SER A 171 26.16 -0.38 -7.93
N ILE A 172 25.32 0.64 -7.97
CA ILE A 172 25.64 1.97 -8.52
C ILE A 172 25.75 3.08 -7.49
N ALA A 173 25.02 2.96 -6.39
CA ALA A 173 24.93 4.00 -5.36
C ALA A 173 25.46 3.56 -3.98
N GLY A 174 25.67 2.27 -3.79
CA GLY A 174 26.10 1.67 -2.52
C GLY A 174 24.93 1.42 -1.55
N GLY A 175 25.16 0.50 -0.60
CA GLY A 175 24.14 -0.01 0.30
C GLY A 175 23.48 1.06 1.18
N GLY A 176 24.29 1.95 1.78
CA GLY A 176 23.75 3.03 2.62
C GLY A 176 22.78 3.93 1.87
N MET A 177 23.07 4.21 0.59
CA MET A 177 22.20 5.02 -0.25
C MET A 177 20.88 4.29 -0.57
N VAL A 178 20.94 2.98 -0.83
CA VAL A 178 19.72 2.18 -1.08
C VAL A 178 18.83 2.14 0.15
N ALA A 179 19.41 1.96 1.34
CA ALA A 179 18.64 2.00 2.60
C ALA A 179 17.97 3.37 2.80
N LEU A 180 18.70 4.46 2.55
CA LEU A 180 18.18 5.82 2.66
C LEU A 180 17.02 6.06 1.68
N ILE A 181 17.20 5.68 0.41
CA ILE A 181 16.18 5.82 -0.63
C ILE A 181 14.95 4.99 -0.29
N TYR A 182 15.13 3.75 0.15
CA TYR A 182 14.04 2.89 0.58
C TYR A 182 13.20 3.55 1.67
N LEU A 183 13.82 3.97 2.77
CA LEU A 183 13.13 4.59 3.90
C LEU A 183 12.45 5.92 3.53
N LEU A 184 13.16 6.82 2.85
CA LEU A 184 12.62 8.14 2.51
C LEU A 184 11.53 8.06 1.42
N SER A 185 11.67 7.16 0.46
CA SER A 185 10.59 6.90 -0.52
C SER A 185 9.35 6.33 0.14
N GLY A 186 9.51 5.45 1.13
CA GLY A 186 8.39 4.99 1.93
C GLY A 186 7.73 6.11 2.71
N ILE A 187 8.50 7.00 3.35
CA ILE A 187 7.94 8.18 4.04
C ILE A 187 7.20 9.10 3.05
N ALA A 188 7.76 9.35 1.87
CA ALA A 188 7.09 10.13 0.82
C ALA A 188 5.80 9.42 0.33
N GLY A 189 5.81 8.10 0.24
CA GLY A 189 4.63 7.28 -0.03
C GLY A 189 3.58 7.39 1.06
N ALA A 190 3.98 7.34 2.33
CA ALA A 190 3.10 7.55 3.47
C ALA A 190 2.41 8.91 3.42
N TRP A 191 3.18 9.96 3.15
CA TRP A 191 2.65 11.31 3.00
C TRP A 191 1.63 11.40 1.87
N ALA A 192 1.96 10.87 0.68
CA ALA A 192 1.06 10.88 -0.46
C ALA A 192 -0.22 10.08 -0.19
N PHE A 193 -0.12 8.94 0.49
CA PHE A 193 -1.27 8.14 0.90
C PHE A 193 -2.20 8.91 1.83
N LEU A 194 -1.68 9.61 2.83
CA LEU A 194 -2.49 10.39 3.76
C LEU A 194 -3.06 11.66 3.13
N ALA A 195 -2.34 12.28 2.17
CA ALA A 195 -2.77 13.52 1.52
C ALA A 195 -3.79 13.30 0.40
N LEU A 196 -3.67 12.18 -0.34
CA LEU A 196 -4.47 11.88 -1.54
C LEU A 196 -5.37 10.66 -1.35
N GLY A 197 -5.15 9.88 -0.30
CA GLY A 197 -5.95 8.71 0.02
C GLY A 197 -7.31 9.08 0.59
N HIS A 198 -8.26 8.17 0.41
CA HIS A 198 -9.56 8.29 1.06
C HIS A 198 -9.47 7.84 2.52
N GLU A 199 -10.30 8.41 3.37
CA GLU A 199 -10.41 7.97 4.75
C GLU A 199 -10.82 6.49 4.80
N SER A 200 -9.98 5.67 5.40
CA SER A 200 -10.20 4.23 5.56
C SER A 200 -9.58 3.72 6.86
N LEU A 201 -10.33 2.86 7.53
CA LEU A 201 -9.78 2.10 8.67
C LEU A 201 -8.77 1.05 8.22
N ALA A 202 -8.85 0.58 6.97
CA ALA A 202 -7.91 -0.42 6.47
C ALA A 202 -6.49 0.16 6.46
N PRO A 203 -5.56 -0.40 7.27
CA PRO A 203 -4.21 0.12 7.32
C PRO A 203 -3.46 -0.20 6.01
N MET A 204 -2.76 0.79 5.49
CA MET A 204 -1.77 0.58 4.45
C MET A 204 -0.57 -0.17 5.03
N ILE A 205 -0.20 -1.27 4.39
CA ILE A 205 0.98 -2.09 4.73
C ILE A 205 1.67 -2.55 3.44
N GLY A 206 2.98 -2.61 3.45
CA GLY A 206 3.81 -3.14 2.35
C GLY A 206 4.98 -2.25 1.98
N ALA A 207 6.02 -2.89 1.49
CA ALA A 207 7.24 -2.25 1.01
C ALA A 207 7.05 -1.49 -0.33
N SER A 208 5.90 -1.62 -0.99
CA SER A 208 5.71 -1.25 -2.39
C SER A 208 5.90 0.24 -2.69
N GLY A 209 5.53 1.13 -1.77
CA GLY A 209 5.82 2.57 -1.89
C GLY A 209 7.32 2.87 -1.87
N ALA A 210 8.06 2.26 -0.95
CA ALA A 210 9.51 2.36 -0.88
C ALA A 210 10.18 1.77 -2.13
N LEU A 211 9.68 0.62 -2.61
CA LEU A 211 10.18 -0.05 -3.82
C LEU A 211 9.94 0.78 -5.08
N SER A 212 8.78 1.41 -5.21
CA SER A 212 8.49 2.33 -6.31
C SER A 212 9.53 3.46 -6.36
N GLY A 213 9.97 3.95 -5.19
CA GLY A 213 11.06 4.92 -5.09
C GLY A 213 12.42 4.37 -5.50
N VAL A 214 12.79 3.18 -5.04
CA VAL A 214 14.07 2.53 -5.43
C VAL A 214 14.11 2.27 -6.94
N MET A 215 13.01 1.79 -7.53
CA MET A 215 12.89 1.58 -8.97
C MET A 215 13.01 2.89 -9.75
N ALA A 216 12.30 3.92 -9.32
CA ALA A 216 12.32 5.23 -9.97
C ALA A 216 13.68 5.92 -9.83
N PHE A 217 14.34 5.80 -8.68
CA PHE A 217 15.72 6.23 -8.48
C PHE A 217 16.68 5.57 -9.47
N TYR A 218 16.62 4.25 -9.55
CA TYR A 218 17.47 3.51 -10.48
C TYR A 218 17.23 3.94 -11.95
N ALA A 219 15.97 4.07 -12.33
CA ALA A 219 15.58 4.50 -13.68
C ALA A 219 16.06 5.92 -14.02
N ALA A 220 15.96 6.86 -13.09
CA ALA A 220 16.41 8.24 -13.26
C ALA A 220 17.94 8.38 -13.29
N PHE A 221 18.62 7.63 -12.41
CA PHE A 221 20.08 7.64 -12.31
C PHE A 221 20.75 6.96 -13.52
N GLU A 222 20.27 5.77 -13.92
CA GLU A 222 20.81 4.95 -15.02
C GLU A 222 19.94 4.96 -16.29
N LYS A 223 19.44 6.14 -16.69
CA LYS A 223 18.47 6.32 -17.77
C LYS A 223 18.86 5.72 -19.14
N LYS A 224 20.14 5.47 -19.38
CA LYS A 224 20.64 4.88 -20.65
C LYS A 224 20.67 3.36 -20.64
N ARG A 225 20.59 2.71 -19.48
CA ARG A 225 20.56 1.24 -19.37
C ARG A 225 19.24 0.69 -19.90
N ARG A 226 19.27 -0.57 -20.30
CA ARG A 226 18.10 -1.33 -20.68
C ARG A 226 17.94 -2.49 -19.70
N VAL A 227 16.70 -2.73 -19.29
CA VAL A 227 16.31 -3.89 -18.50
C VAL A 227 15.68 -4.90 -19.43
N ALA A 228 16.13 -6.14 -19.35
CA ALA A 228 15.52 -7.24 -20.07
C ALA A 228 14.26 -7.69 -19.33
N PHE A 229 13.18 -7.84 -20.06
CA PHE A 229 11.95 -8.46 -19.54
C PHE A 229 11.68 -9.72 -20.33
N PHE A 230 11.46 -10.82 -19.63
CA PHE A 230 10.97 -12.04 -20.26
C PHE A 230 9.45 -11.91 -20.41
N TYR A 231 8.95 -11.98 -21.63
CA TYR A 231 7.52 -12.05 -21.88
C TYR A 231 7.10 -13.47 -22.21
N PHE A 232 5.93 -13.86 -21.70
CA PHE A 232 5.32 -15.14 -21.97
C PHE A 232 3.82 -14.93 -22.19
N ILE A 233 3.37 -15.16 -23.41
CA ILE A 233 1.98 -15.06 -23.81
C ILE A 233 1.40 -16.47 -23.99
N SER A 234 2.15 -17.36 -24.67
CA SER A 234 1.78 -18.75 -24.97
C SER A 234 3.05 -19.59 -25.07
N PRO A 235 2.99 -20.91 -24.84
CA PRO A 235 4.13 -21.82 -25.04
C PRO A 235 4.51 -22.00 -26.53
N LEU A 236 3.74 -21.46 -27.46
CA LEU A 236 4.04 -21.55 -28.89
C LEU A 236 5.27 -20.71 -29.27
N PRO A 237 6.11 -21.17 -30.22
CA PRO A 237 7.26 -20.40 -30.70
C PRO A 237 6.84 -19.00 -31.21
N GLY A 238 7.59 -17.98 -30.79
CA GLY A 238 7.32 -16.57 -31.12
C GLY A 238 6.40 -15.85 -30.11
N TYR A 239 5.73 -16.57 -29.20
CA TYR A 239 4.87 -15.97 -28.17
C TYR A 239 5.56 -15.82 -26.81
N PHE A 240 6.84 -16.11 -26.73
CA PHE A 240 7.69 -15.85 -25.57
C PHE A 240 9.07 -15.40 -26.02
N GLY A 241 9.74 -14.61 -25.18
CA GLY A 241 11.07 -14.11 -25.50
C GLY A 241 11.50 -12.97 -24.59
N TRP A 242 12.49 -12.23 -25.05
CA TRP A 242 13.07 -11.13 -24.32
C TRP A 242 12.78 -9.79 -25.01
N ILE A 243 12.28 -8.83 -24.23
CA ILE A 243 12.16 -7.43 -24.66
C ILE A 243 13.08 -6.57 -23.80
N TYR A 244 13.78 -5.61 -24.41
CA TYR A 244 14.71 -4.73 -23.73
C TYR A 244 14.14 -3.31 -23.69
N LEU A 245 13.70 -2.87 -22.50
CA LEU A 245 13.16 -1.54 -22.30
C LEU A 245 14.21 -0.62 -21.67
N PRO A 246 14.34 0.65 -22.12
CA PRO A 246 15.12 1.64 -21.40
C PRO A 246 14.63 1.77 -19.97
N THR A 247 15.54 1.82 -18.99
CA THR A 247 15.17 1.98 -17.58
C THR A 247 14.29 3.20 -17.35
N LEU A 248 14.54 4.29 -18.07
CA LEU A 248 13.75 5.51 -17.98
C LEU A 248 12.27 5.32 -18.35
N MET A 249 11.94 4.33 -19.18
CA MET A 249 10.54 4.04 -19.54
C MET A 249 9.80 3.25 -18.45
N ILE A 250 10.51 2.56 -17.57
CA ILE A 250 9.90 1.74 -16.51
C ILE A 250 9.13 2.64 -15.55
N PHE A 251 9.76 3.75 -15.14
CA PHE A 251 9.14 4.69 -14.21
C PHE A 251 7.81 5.28 -14.73
N PRO A 252 7.75 5.93 -15.92
CA PRO A 252 6.47 6.45 -16.43
C PRO A 252 5.42 5.38 -16.64
N LEU A 253 5.80 4.17 -17.08
CA LEU A 253 4.84 3.08 -17.25
C LEU A 253 4.22 2.62 -15.92
N CYS A 254 5.05 2.41 -14.89
CA CYS A 254 4.55 2.06 -13.56
C CYS A 254 3.72 3.21 -12.97
N PHE A 255 4.20 4.46 -13.08
CA PHE A 255 3.49 5.63 -12.59
C PHE A 255 2.13 5.82 -13.26
N LEU A 256 2.05 5.67 -14.59
CA LEU A 256 0.79 5.76 -15.32
C LEU A 256 -0.18 4.62 -14.95
N ALA A 257 0.34 3.41 -14.72
CA ALA A 257 -0.49 2.29 -14.24
C ALA A 257 -1.07 2.56 -12.84
N ASP A 258 -0.24 3.07 -11.92
CA ASP A 258 -0.69 3.44 -10.58
C ASP A 258 -1.67 4.62 -10.61
N PHE A 259 -1.40 5.63 -11.44
CA PHE A 259 -2.29 6.78 -11.62
C PHE A 259 -3.64 6.38 -12.22
N ALA A 260 -3.64 5.52 -13.23
CA ALA A 260 -4.87 4.96 -13.79
C ALA A 260 -5.63 4.12 -12.76
N GLY A 261 -4.91 3.32 -11.97
CA GLY A 261 -5.47 2.56 -10.85
C GLY A 261 -6.10 3.48 -9.81
N TYR A 262 -5.44 4.56 -9.44
CA TYR A 262 -5.96 5.58 -8.51
C TYR A 262 -7.26 6.21 -9.02
N LEU A 263 -7.28 6.62 -10.29
CA LEU A 263 -8.48 7.23 -10.90
C LEU A 263 -9.64 6.24 -11.10
N SER A 264 -9.33 4.97 -11.32
CA SER A 264 -10.33 3.93 -11.59
C SER A 264 -10.90 3.30 -10.33
N THR A 265 -10.28 3.55 -9.15
CA THR A 265 -10.73 2.99 -7.89
C THR A 265 -11.90 3.82 -7.37
N PRO A 266 -13.11 3.25 -7.27
CA PRO A 266 -14.21 3.95 -6.61
C PRO A 266 -13.80 4.30 -5.18
N THR A 267 -14.17 5.49 -4.72
CA THR A 267 -13.90 5.99 -3.37
C THR A 267 -14.39 5.04 -2.27
N GLU A 268 -15.34 4.19 -2.62
CA GLU A 268 -16.05 3.28 -1.71
C GLU A 268 -15.44 1.87 -1.65
N ILE A 269 -14.61 1.48 -2.63
CA ILE A 269 -14.04 0.12 -2.70
C ILE A 269 -12.54 0.22 -2.55
N GLY A 270 -12.03 0.01 -1.34
CA GLY A 270 -10.59 -0.13 -1.13
C GLY A 270 -10.07 -1.36 -1.88
N THR A 271 -9.30 -1.16 -2.93
CA THR A 271 -8.68 -2.25 -3.72
C THR A 271 -7.53 -2.95 -2.98
N GLY A 272 -7.20 -2.53 -1.76
CA GLY A 272 -6.03 -3.00 -1.01
C GLY A 272 -4.69 -2.52 -1.59
N ILE A 273 -4.70 -1.71 -2.65
CA ILE A 273 -3.50 -1.16 -3.28
C ILE A 273 -3.42 0.34 -3.00
N ALA A 274 -2.32 0.75 -2.38
CA ALA A 274 -2.09 2.16 -2.06
C ALA A 274 -1.40 2.87 -3.24
N PHE A 275 -2.12 3.09 -4.34
CA PHE A 275 -1.60 3.75 -5.56
C PHE A 275 -0.93 5.10 -5.27
N ALA A 276 -1.55 5.91 -4.39
CA ALA A 276 -0.97 7.19 -3.97
C ALA A 276 0.41 7.02 -3.31
N ALA A 277 0.60 5.97 -2.50
CA ALA A 277 1.90 5.68 -1.89
C ALA A 277 2.96 5.29 -2.93
N HIS A 278 2.57 4.51 -3.94
CA HIS A 278 3.48 4.19 -5.06
C HIS A 278 3.91 5.44 -5.80
N MET A 279 2.96 6.32 -6.14
CA MET A 279 3.25 7.59 -6.81
C MET A 279 4.16 8.49 -5.97
N GLY A 280 3.88 8.66 -4.68
CA GLY A 280 4.69 9.46 -3.77
C GLY A 280 6.12 8.95 -3.66
N GLY A 281 6.29 7.64 -3.46
CA GLY A 281 7.60 6.99 -3.45
C GLY A 281 8.35 7.17 -4.76
N ALA A 282 7.68 6.95 -5.89
CA ALA A 282 8.29 7.07 -7.21
C ALA A 282 8.70 8.51 -7.55
N ILE A 283 7.90 9.52 -7.21
CA ILE A 283 8.24 10.94 -7.39
C ILE A 283 9.49 11.28 -6.57
N PHE A 284 9.55 10.89 -5.30
CA PHE A 284 10.71 11.12 -4.47
C PHE A 284 11.96 10.44 -5.05
N GLY A 285 11.89 9.14 -5.35
CA GLY A 285 13.02 8.37 -5.85
C GLY A 285 13.56 8.89 -7.18
N SER A 286 12.68 9.25 -8.13
CA SER A 286 13.11 9.81 -9.41
C SER A 286 13.75 11.19 -9.27
N SER A 287 13.16 12.07 -8.46
CA SER A 287 13.70 13.41 -8.18
C SER A 287 15.09 13.32 -7.55
N PHE A 288 15.25 12.43 -6.57
CA PHE A 288 16.53 12.19 -5.92
C PHE A 288 17.57 11.60 -6.90
N GLY A 289 17.15 10.66 -7.74
CA GLY A 289 18.00 10.05 -8.78
C GLY A 289 18.52 11.07 -9.79
N PHE A 290 17.67 11.96 -10.28
CA PHE A 290 18.08 13.04 -11.17
C PHE A 290 19.01 14.04 -10.48
N ALA A 291 18.73 14.43 -9.23
CA ALA A 291 19.57 15.35 -8.47
C ALA A 291 20.98 14.77 -8.23
N LEU A 292 21.05 13.52 -7.76
CA LEU A 292 22.34 12.86 -7.50
C LEU A 292 23.15 12.67 -8.79
N ARG A 293 22.49 12.35 -9.88
CA ARG A 293 23.14 12.27 -11.20
C ARG A 293 23.71 13.62 -11.65
N ALA A 294 22.96 14.71 -11.50
CA ALA A 294 23.41 16.06 -11.83
C ALA A 294 24.62 16.46 -10.99
N PHE A 295 24.59 16.17 -9.69
CA PHE A 295 25.69 16.43 -8.76
C PHE A 295 26.96 15.67 -9.15
N ARG A 296 26.84 14.37 -9.44
CA ARG A 296 27.98 13.54 -9.89
C ARG A 296 28.59 14.07 -11.18
N LYS A 297 27.77 14.51 -12.14
CA LYS A 297 28.25 15.09 -13.39
C LYS A 297 29.04 16.37 -13.14
N ASN A 298 28.58 17.25 -12.26
CA ASN A 298 29.25 18.52 -11.92
C ASN A 298 30.59 18.30 -11.23
N LEU A 299 30.69 17.33 -10.31
CA LEU A 299 31.94 16.95 -9.67
C LEU A 299 32.99 16.50 -10.70
N ILE A 300 32.60 15.61 -11.63
CA ILE A 300 33.50 15.15 -12.68
C ILE A 300 34.01 16.31 -13.54
N LEU A 301 33.12 17.24 -13.91
CA LEU A 301 33.50 18.42 -14.71
C LEU A 301 34.42 19.39 -13.91
N GLN A 302 34.30 19.48 -12.61
CA GLN A 302 35.22 20.27 -11.77
C GLN A 302 36.62 19.66 -11.68
N TRP A 303 36.73 18.32 -11.70
CA TRP A 303 38.03 17.62 -11.68
C TRP A 303 38.75 17.65 -13.04
N LEU A 304 38.02 17.90 -14.13
CA LEU A 304 38.57 17.97 -15.48
C LEU A 304 38.94 19.41 -15.89
N ARG A 305 38.71 20.38 -15.04
CA ARG A 305 39.15 21.78 -15.19
C ARG A 305 40.36 22.09 -14.33
#